data_8aa2874918a5e1a6cad5e576a5e50460
#
_entry.id   8aa2874918a5e1a6cad5e576a5e50460
#
_cell.length_a   1.000
_cell.length_b   1.000
_cell.length_c   1.000
_cell.angle_alpha   90.00
_cell.angle_beta   90.00
_cell.angle_gamma   90.00
#
_symmetry.space_group_name_H-M   'P 1'
#
loop_
_entity.id
_entity.type
_entity.pdbx_description
1 polymer ?
#
loop_
_entity_poly.entity_id
_entity_poly.type
_entity_poly.pdbx_seq_one_letter_code
_entity_poly.pdbx_strand_id
1 'polypeptide(L)'
;MINEEYLLLRKEADRLAAIAKFYVTNAAFDTSNRAVQIFGAQGYRKTTRVARHFLDSRATTIYEGTNEILELKIASMILGKNYKAYR
;
A
#
# COMPACT_ATOMS: atom_id res chain seq x y z
N MET A 1 2.16 -30.43 11.13
CA MET A 1 2.08 -29.68 12.39
C MET A 1 2.83 -28.36 12.26
N ILE A 2 2.17 -27.29 12.66
CA ILE A 2 2.76 -25.93 12.61
C ILE A 2 3.63 -25.77 13.87
N ASN A 3 4.93 -25.45 13.69
CA ASN A 3 5.83 -25.21 14.80
C ASN A 3 6.06 -23.72 15.00
N GLU A 4 6.75 -23.35 16.09
CA GLU A 4 7.02 -21.97 16.44
C GLU A 4 7.82 -21.24 15.38
N GLU A 5 8.80 -21.91 14.78
CA GLU A 5 9.63 -21.34 13.74
C GLU A 5 8.79 -20.93 12.52
N TYR A 6 7.87 -21.82 12.11
CA TYR A 6 6.96 -21.51 11.00
C TYR A 6 6.10 -20.29 11.30
N LEU A 7 5.56 -20.20 12.53
CA LEU A 7 4.72 -19.07 12.93
C LEU A 7 5.49 -17.76 12.93
N LEU A 8 6.74 -17.79 13.38
CA LEU A 8 7.59 -16.60 13.38
C LEU A 8 7.91 -16.15 11.97
N LEU A 9 8.22 -17.08 11.07
CA LEU A 9 8.48 -16.77 9.66
C LEU A 9 7.25 -16.19 8.99
N ARG A 10 6.08 -16.73 9.29
CA ARG A 10 4.83 -16.23 8.74
C ARG A 10 4.52 -14.81 9.20
N LYS A 11 4.72 -14.51 10.49
CA LYS A 11 4.54 -13.15 11.01
C LYS A 11 5.49 -12.17 10.33
N GLU A 12 6.73 -12.57 10.12
CA GLU A 12 7.71 -11.73 9.45
C GLU A 12 7.31 -11.47 8.00
N ALA A 13 6.86 -12.52 7.30
CA ALA A 13 6.38 -12.38 5.93
C ALA A 13 5.16 -11.44 5.85
N ASP A 14 4.22 -11.57 6.77
CA ASP A 14 3.04 -10.71 6.82
C ASP A 14 3.43 -9.25 7.06
N ARG A 15 4.37 -9.02 7.95
CA ARG A 15 4.89 -7.68 8.24
C ARG A 15 5.54 -7.06 7.01
N LEU A 16 6.40 -7.79 6.34
CA LEU A 16 7.09 -7.32 5.15
C LEU A 16 6.12 -7.08 4.00
N ALA A 17 5.11 -7.94 3.84
CA ALA A 17 4.09 -7.77 2.82
C ALA A 17 3.27 -6.50 3.05
N ALA A 18 2.88 -6.22 4.30
CA ALA A 18 2.13 -5.01 4.63
C ALA A 18 2.96 -3.75 4.37
N ILE A 19 4.23 -3.76 4.77
CA ILE A 19 5.14 -2.64 4.54
C ILE A 19 5.34 -2.43 3.03
N ALA A 20 5.54 -3.51 2.27
CA ALA A 20 5.74 -3.43 0.83
C ALA A 20 4.51 -2.86 0.14
N LYS A 21 3.32 -3.33 0.47
CA LYS A 21 2.07 -2.83 -0.10
C LYS A 21 1.90 -1.35 0.19
N PHE A 22 2.11 -0.95 1.44
CA PHE A 22 2.00 0.44 1.85
C PHE A 22 2.97 1.34 1.09
N TYR A 23 4.26 0.95 1.07
CA TYR A 23 5.29 1.77 0.46
C TYR A 23 5.15 1.82 -1.06
N VAL A 24 5.00 0.67 -1.70
CA VAL A 24 4.98 0.57 -3.16
C VAL A 24 3.75 1.28 -3.74
N THR A 25 2.58 1.10 -3.12
CA THR A 25 1.36 1.73 -3.64
C THR A 25 1.38 3.25 -3.48
N ASN A 26 1.91 3.75 -2.37
CA ASN A 26 2.07 5.19 -2.20
C ASN A 26 3.08 5.77 -3.18
N ALA A 27 4.21 5.08 -3.41
CA ALA A 27 5.22 5.51 -4.37
C ALA A 27 4.67 5.49 -5.81
N ALA A 28 3.92 4.45 -6.15
CA ALA A 28 3.32 4.34 -7.48
C ALA A 28 2.31 5.45 -7.73
N PHE A 29 1.47 5.77 -6.73
CA PHE A 29 0.52 6.85 -6.86
C PHE A 29 1.24 8.19 -6.99
N ASP A 30 2.24 8.46 -6.16
CA ASP A 30 3.00 9.71 -6.21
C ASP A 30 3.66 9.89 -7.57
N THR A 31 4.28 8.84 -8.10
CA THR A 31 4.91 8.86 -9.42
C THR A 31 3.89 9.13 -10.51
N SER A 32 2.73 8.46 -10.47
CA SER A 32 1.66 8.66 -11.46
C SER A 32 1.10 10.07 -11.39
N ASN A 33 0.95 10.61 -10.18
CA ASN A 33 0.49 11.98 -9.99
C ASN A 33 1.46 12.99 -10.61
N ARG A 34 2.75 12.78 -10.42
CA ARG A 34 3.79 13.63 -11.01
C ARG A 34 3.80 13.51 -12.53
N ALA A 35 3.57 12.32 -13.05
CA ALA A 35 3.49 12.11 -14.50
C ALA A 35 2.33 12.89 -15.11
N VAL A 36 1.16 12.89 -14.46
CA VAL A 36 0.01 13.70 -14.91
C VAL A 36 0.40 15.18 -14.96
N GLN A 37 1.10 15.66 -13.96
CA GLN A 37 1.52 17.05 -13.89
C GLN A 37 2.47 17.40 -15.03
N ILE A 38 3.43 16.53 -15.32
CA ILE A 38 4.40 16.74 -16.39
C ILE A 38 3.74 16.77 -17.76
N PHE A 39 2.76 15.88 -18.00
CA PHE A 39 2.01 15.83 -19.27
C PHE A 39 0.99 16.95 -19.38
N GLY A 40 0.66 17.62 -18.26
CA GLY A 40 -0.31 18.71 -18.27
C GLY A 40 -1.70 18.25 -18.71
N ALA A 41 -2.34 19.04 -19.60
CA ALA A 41 -3.70 18.72 -20.04
C ALA A 41 -3.79 17.34 -20.71
N GLN A 42 -2.76 16.90 -21.39
CA GLN A 42 -2.72 15.56 -22.00
C GLN A 42 -2.77 14.46 -20.94
N GLY A 43 -2.09 14.65 -19.82
CA GLY A 43 -2.12 13.67 -18.72
C GLY A 43 -3.49 13.55 -18.06
N TYR A 44 -4.33 14.56 -18.19
CA TYR A 44 -5.68 14.56 -17.60
C TYR A 44 -6.73 13.92 -18.51
N ARG A 45 -6.41 13.67 -19.76
CA ARG A 45 -7.36 13.10 -20.71
C ARG A 45 -7.57 11.61 -20.45
N LYS A 46 -8.82 11.18 -20.37
CA LYS A 46 -9.17 9.78 -20.07
C LYS A 46 -8.64 8.78 -21.09
N THR A 47 -8.29 9.23 -22.29
CA THR A 47 -7.81 8.37 -23.36
C THR A 47 -6.31 8.09 -23.30
N THR A 48 -5.57 8.77 -22.42
CA THR A 48 -4.12 8.59 -22.31
C THR A 48 -3.78 7.53 -21.29
N ARG A 49 -2.64 6.85 -21.49
CA ARG A 49 -2.13 5.88 -20.53
C ARG A 49 -1.80 6.52 -19.19
N VAL A 50 -1.32 7.76 -19.22
CA VAL A 50 -0.95 8.48 -17.99
C VAL A 50 -2.16 8.65 -17.09
N ALA A 51 -3.31 9.05 -17.65
CA ALA A 51 -4.54 9.18 -16.88
C ALA A 51 -5.00 7.85 -16.32
N ARG A 52 -4.91 6.76 -17.11
CA ARG A 52 -5.29 5.43 -16.66
C ARG A 52 -4.39 4.94 -15.54
N HIS A 53 -3.09 5.13 -15.65
CA HIS A 53 -2.14 4.75 -14.59
C HIS A 53 -2.42 5.54 -13.31
N PHE A 54 -2.77 6.80 -13.43
CA PHE A 54 -3.13 7.61 -12.27
C PHE A 54 -4.35 7.02 -11.55
N LEU A 55 -5.41 6.70 -12.28
CA LEU A 55 -6.61 6.13 -11.70
C LEU A 55 -6.34 4.74 -11.09
N ASP A 56 -5.62 3.89 -11.81
CA ASP A 56 -5.31 2.55 -11.35
C ASP A 56 -4.44 2.57 -10.09
N SER A 57 -3.43 3.44 -10.06
CA SER A 57 -2.55 3.55 -8.89
C SER A 57 -3.29 4.11 -7.68
N ARG A 58 -4.27 4.98 -7.89
CA ARG A 58 -5.08 5.52 -6.80
C ARG A 58 -5.89 4.41 -6.12
N ALA A 59 -6.44 3.50 -6.91
CA ALA A 59 -7.19 2.36 -6.40
C ALA A 59 -6.32 1.45 -5.52
N THR A 60 -5.05 1.30 -5.85
CA THR A 60 -4.15 0.39 -5.10
C THR A 60 -3.95 0.83 -3.66
N THR A 61 -4.14 2.11 -3.33
CA THR A 61 -4.01 2.59 -1.96
C THR A 61 -5.27 2.36 -1.13
N ILE A 62 -6.32 1.83 -1.74
CA ILE A 62 -7.65 1.69 -1.14
C ILE A 62 -8.02 0.23 -0.91
N TYR A 63 -7.90 -0.63 -1.94
CA TYR A 63 -8.39 -2.01 -1.84
C TYR A 63 -7.47 -2.89 -0.98
N GLU A 64 -8.05 -3.99 -0.47
CA GLU A 64 -7.38 -4.93 0.44
C GLU A 64 -6.83 -4.26 1.70
N GLY A 65 -7.60 -3.30 2.21
CA GLY A 65 -7.22 -2.46 3.33
C GLY A 65 -6.58 -1.17 2.85
N THR A 66 -7.14 -0.07 3.30
CA THR A 66 -6.57 1.24 2.95
C THR A 66 -5.16 1.37 3.52
N ASN A 67 -4.37 2.26 2.95
CA ASN A 67 -3.02 2.48 3.45
C ASN A 67 -3.01 3.02 4.88
N GLU A 68 -4.05 3.74 5.31
CA GLU A 68 -4.21 4.16 6.69
C GLU A 68 -4.39 2.97 7.63
N ILE A 69 -5.19 1.98 7.23
CA ILE A 69 -5.36 0.75 8.00
C ILE A 69 -4.05 -0.05 8.03
N LEU A 70 -3.31 -0.08 6.92
CA LEU A 70 -2.00 -0.74 6.89
C LEU A 70 -0.99 -0.06 7.81
N GLU A 71 -0.99 1.27 7.89
CA GLU A 71 -0.15 2.00 8.85
C GLU A 71 -0.44 1.56 10.27
N LEU A 72 -1.72 1.48 10.63
CA LEU A 72 -2.13 1.05 11.96
C LEU A 72 -1.73 -0.40 12.23
N LYS A 73 -1.89 -1.26 11.24
CA LYS A 73 -1.48 -2.67 11.34
C LYS A 73 0.02 -2.80 11.54
N ILE A 74 0.81 -2.08 10.75
CA ILE A 74 2.26 -2.10 10.86
C ILE A 74 2.70 -1.58 12.23
N ALA A 75 2.10 -0.48 12.69
CA ALA A 75 2.40 0.06 14.01
C ALA A 75 2.12 -0.95 15.11
N SER A 76 0.99 -1.67 15.03
CA SER A 76 0.67 -2.69 16.03
C SER A 76 1.63 -3.87 15.98
N MET A 77 2.13 -4.22 14.81
CA MET A 77 3.13 -5.29 14.68
C MET A 77 4.47 -4.91 15.31
N ILE A 78 4.81 -3.63 15.27
CA ILE A 78 6.07 -3.13 15.84
C ILE A 78 5.93 -2.89 17.34
N LEU A 79 4.81 -2.30 17.76
CA LEU A 79 4.60 -1.85 19.15
C LEU A 79 3.96 -2.90 20.04
N GLY A 80 3.34 -3.93 19.46
CA GLY A 80 2.73 -5.01 20.19
C GLY A 80 1.21 -4.94 20.25
N LYS A 81 0.61 -5.94 20.89
CA LYS A 81 -0.85 -6.14 20.89
C LYS A 81 -1.65 -4.99 21.50
N ASN A 82 -1.05 -4.27 22.47
CA ASN A 82 -1.73 -3.17 23.15
C ASN A 82 -2.02 -1.97 22.24
N TYR A 83 -1.41 -1.97 21.06
CA TYR A 83 -1.51 -0.85 20.12
C TYR A 83 -2.34 -1.18 18.89
N LYS A 84 -3.13 -2.27 18.95
CA LYS A 84 -4.02 -2.59 17.83
C LYS A 84 -5.12 -1.56 17.71
N ALA A 85 -5.25 -1.00 16.52
CA ALA A 85 -6.29 -0.01 16.24
C ALA A 85 -7.65 -0.67 15.94
N TYR A 86 -7.64 -1.95 15.57
CA TYR A 86 -8.86 -2.72 15.28
C TYR A 86 -8.65 -4.16 15.70
N ARG A 87 -9.73 -4.86 15.96
CA ARG A 87 -9.70 -6.25 16.42
C ARG A 87 -10.26 -7.19 15.38
#